data_08597f9b6b42b38b75b7c2514ee9a17a
#
_entry.id   08597f9b6b42b38b75b7c2514ee9a17a
#
_cell.length_a   1.000
_cell.length_b   1.000
_cell.length_c   1.000
_cell.angle_alpha   90.00
_cell.angle_beta   90.00
_cell.angle_gamma   90.00
#
_symmetry.space_group_name_H-M   'P 1'
#
loop_
_entity.id
_entity.type
_entity.pdbx_description
1 polymer ?
#
loop_
_entity_poly.entity_id
_entity_poly.type
_entity_poly.pdbx_seq_one_letter_code
_entity_poly.pdbx_strand_id
1 'polypeptide(L)'
;MVAVPKPTSTVCSESYETPMQVAWNFDYEGAIAKVDDLYERAKDNQWNAAELDWDTPIDPSNPIISPEHSQYARMPFFQKLSKQTRETFTAHSTAQMLSQFLHGEQGALLTAATIAHGVTDMKAKYYAATQTVDEARHVEAYDRYVNKIAIHYPMVPWLKLLIDTTLKTNDVHKVMIGMNMIVEGLALGAFNNMYKQTEEPLLKSVTFNVMRDESRHVSFGHVYLAPIIAAMHAEDREDLAQFAFDAVMILMAGQTGPMDVGFQRVLEVSGIELADFQAGMQEAAELGILRDLPPGQIHSVKDLMLPALVRAGLITRRSKALFEAAGIPVNADLTILEAMEDRKSTMNILNAAEAAY
;
A
#
# COMPACT_ATOMS: atom_id res chain seq x y z
N MET A 1 -23.15 16.73 16.56
CA MET A 1 -21.87 16.86 15.85
C MET A 1 -21.57 18.34 15.67
N VAL A 2 -20.47 18.82 16.24
CA VAL A 2 -20.00 20.19 15.97
C VAL A 2 -19.38 20.16 14.57
N ALA A 3 -19.87 20.99 13.65
CA ALA A 3 -19.33 21.08 12.31
C ALA A 3 -17.87 21.58 12.40
N VAL A 4 -16.92 20.69 12.14
CA VAL A 4 -15.51 21.07 12.01
C VAL A 4 -15.35 21.79 10.68
N PRO A 5 -14.81 23.02 10.65
CA PRO A 5 -14.58 23.72 9.39
C PRO A 5 -13.65 22.90 8.49
N LYS A 6 -14.01 22.70 7.21
CA LYS A 6 -13.09 22.12 6.22
C LYS A 6 -11.83 22.94 6.20
N PRO A 7 -10.63 22.33 6.22
CA PRO A 7 -9.40 23.07 6.06
C PRO A 7 -9.44 23.80 4.71
N THR A 8 -9.24 25.12 4.74
CA THR A 8 -9.06 25.93 3.54
C THR A 8 -7.65 25.69 2.99
N SER A 9 -7.44 24.53 2.34
CA SER A 9 -6.26 24.36 1.50
C SER A 9 -6.43 25.23 0.28
N THR A 10 -5.56 26.21 0.11
CA THR A 10 -5.50 27.07 -1.09
C THR A 10 -4.88 26.37 -2.28
N VAL A 11 -4.33 25.17 -2.13
CA VAL A 11 -3.73 24.34 -3.19
C VAL A 11 -4.59 23.10 -3.37
N CYS A 12 -5.40 23.10 -4.43
CA CYS A 12 -6.27 21.98 -4.78
C CYS A 12 -5.58 20.94 -5.70
N SER A 13 -4.43 21.28 -6.30
CA SER A 13 -3.68 20.37 -7.19
C SER A 13 -2.22 20.74 -7.23
N GLU A 14 -1.36 19.74 -7.44
CA GLU A 14 0.04 19.90 -7.79
C GLU A 14 0.25 19.31 -9.19
N SER A 15 1.24 19.84 -9.92
CA SER A 15 1.65 19.29 -11.21
C SER A 15 3.16 19.29 -11.35
N TYR A 16 3.71 18.26 -11.97
CA TYR A 16 5.12 18.16 -12.33
C TYR A 16 5.26 17.30 -13.59
N GLU A 17 6.39 17.43 -14.27
CA GLU A 17 6.70 16.63 -15.45
C GLU A 17 7.18 15.24 -15.02
N THR A 18 6.75 14.21 -15.77
CA THR A 18 7.26 12.85 -15.63
C THR A 18 8.08 12.50 -16.88
N PRO A 19 9.25 11.85 -16.74
CA PRO A 19 10.15 11.59 -17.87
C PRO A 19 9.79 10.32 -18.66
N MET A 20 8.68 9.63 -18.36
CA MET A 20 8.32 8.36 -18.97
C MET A 20 8.08 8.48 -20.48
N GLN A 21 8.74 7.65 -21.25
CA GLN A 21 8.57 7.56 -22.71
C GLN A 21 7.36 6.71 -23.08
N VAL A 22 6.67 7.09 -24.17
CA VAL A 22 5.60 6.26 -24.76
C VAL A 22 6.20 5.03 -25.41
N ALA A 23 5.71 3.85 -25.04
CA ALA A 23 6.03 2.61 -25.73
C ALA A 23 4.90 2.20 -26.69
N TRP A 24 5.16 2.24 -27.99
CA TRP A 24 4.28 1.66 -29.00
C TRP A 24 4.66 0.21 -29.24
N ASN A 25 3.65 -0.69 -29.35
CA ASN A 25 3.86 -2.06 -29.76
C ASN A 25 2.84 -2.42 -30.87
N PHE A 26 3.33 -2.99 -31.95
CA PHE A 26 2.52 -3.45 -33.09
C PHE A 26 2.38 -4.98 -33.12
N ASP A 27 2.97 -5.67 -32.15
CA ASP A 27 2.71 -7.05 -31.82
C ASP A 27 1.64 -7.10 -30.72
N TYR A 28 0.49 -7.70 -31.01
CA TYR A 28 -0.67 -7.79 -30.12
C TYR A 28 -0.74 -9.12 -29.37
N GLU A 29 0.21 -10.02 -29.60
CA GLU A 29 0.42 -11.21 -28.79
C GLU A 29 1.17 -10.83 -27.50
N GLY A 30 0.84 -11.39 -26.39
CA GLY A 30 1.55 -11.14 -25.14
C GLY A 30 2.67 -12.15 -24.92
N ALA A 31 3.77 -11.73 -24.31
CA ALA A 31 4.88 -12.61 -23.98
C ALA A 31 4.64 -13.47 -22.74
N ILE A 32 3.74 -13.04 -21.83
CA ILE A 32 3.52 -13.65 -20.51
C ILE A 32 2.04 -14.05 -20.37
N ALA A 33 1.73 -15.33 -20.57
CA ALA A 33 0.37 -15.85 -20.51
C ALA A 33 -0.37 -15.54 -19.19
N LYS A 34 0.32 -15.56 -18.06
CA LYS A 34 -0.28 -15.24 -16.75
C LYS A 34 -0.78 -13.79 -16.65
N VAL A 35 -0.22 -12.86 -17.41
CA VAL A 35 -0.71 -11.48 -17.46
C VAL A 35 -2.06 -11.40 -18.19
N ASP A 36 -2.25 -12.20 -19.20
CA ASP A 36 -3.53 -12.33 -19.91
C ASP A 36 -4.62 -12.89 -18.98
N ASP A 37 -4.31 -13.93 -18.19
CA ASP A 37 -5.21 -14.46 -17.16
C ASP A 37 -5.61 -13.41 -16.12
N LEU A 38 -4.68 -12.57 -15.69
CA LEU A 38 -4.97 -11.48 -14.76
C LEU A 38 -5.91 -10.44 -15.40
N TYR A 39 -5.71 -10.12 -16.67
CA TYR A 39 -6.60 -9.21 -17.41
C TYR A 39 -8.02 -9.78 -17.54
N GLU A 40 -8.18 -11.08 -17.89
CA GLU A 40 -9.48 -11.73 -17.95
C GLU A 40 -10.17 -11.70 -16.56
N ARG A 41 -9.46 -12.07 -15.50
CA ARG A 41 -9.98 -11.99 -14.13
C ARG A 41 -10.36 -10.59 -13.70
N ALA A 42 -9.61 -9.56 -14.12
CA ALA A 42 -9.93 -8.18 -13.82
C ALA A 42 -11.24 -7.75 -14.47
N LYS A 43 -11.49 -8.15 -15.72
CA LYS A 43 -12.78 -7.90 -16.41
C LYS A 43 -13.97 -8.60 -15.73
N ASP A 44 -13.79 -9.86 -15.33
CA ASP A 44 -14.84 -10.67 -14.70
C ASP A 44 -15.19 -10.19 -13.28
N ASN A 45 -14.28 -9.52 -12.60
CA ASN A 45 -14.45 -9.09 -11.21
C ASN A 45 -14.71 -7.57 -11.06
N GLN A 46 -15.18 -6.91 -12.11
CA GLN A 46 -15.56 -5.51 -12.03
C GLN A 46 -16.72 -5.30 -11.05
N TRP A 47 -16.69 -4.19 -10.33
CA TRP A 47 -17.75 -3.76 -9.43
C TRP A 47 -17.95 -2.25 -9.55
N ASN A 48 -19.09 -1.77 -9.05
CA ASN A 48 -19.43 -0.36 -9.14
C ASN A 48 -19.50 0.23 -7.73
N ALA A 49 -18.66 1.22 -7.45
CA ALA A 49 -18.64 1.91 -6.16
C ALA A 49 -19.99 2.55 -5.81
N ALA A 50 -20.76 2.99 -6.82
CA ALA A 50 -22.08 3.57 -6.61
C ALA A 50 -23.15 2.57 -6.12
N GLU A 51 -22.93 1.25 -6.32
CA GLU A 51 -23.86 0.19 -5.94
C GLU A 51 -23.66 -0.33 -4.50
N LEU A 52 -22.61 0.14 -3.81
CA LEU A 52 -22.46 -0.17 -2.39
C LEU A 52 -23.58 0.49 -1.58
N ASP A 53 -23.94 -0.13 -0.46
CA ASP A 53 -25.02 0.35 0.41
C ASP A 53 -24.60 1.59 1.22
N TRP A 54 -24.51 2.73 0.53
CA TRP A 54 -24.11 4.01 1.11
C TRP A 54 -25.11 4.56 2.12
N ASP A 55 -26.35 4.06 2.14
CA ASP A 55 -27.38 4.44 3.11
C ASP A 55 -27.21 3.72 4.46
N THR A 56 -26.38 2.67 4.53
CA THR A 56 -26.03 2.00 5.80
C THR A 56 -25.62 3.03 6.85
N PRO A 57 -26.33 3.14 7.99
CA PRO A 57 -25.99 4.11 9.04
C PRO A 57 -24.70 3.68 9.75
N ILE A 58 -23.93 4.65 10.22
CA ILE A 58 -22.83 4.36 11.17
C ILE A 58 -23.45 4.06 12.51
N ASP A 59 -23.43 2.78 12.87
CA ASP A 59 -24.04 2.28 14.12
C ASP A 59 -22.93 2.04 15.17
N PRO A 60 -22.99 2.67 16.36
CA PRO A 60 -22.03 2.42 17.43
C PRO A 60 -21.97 0.97 17.95
N SER A 61 -22.99 0.14 17.68
CA SER A 61 -22.97 -1.29 18.01
C SER A 61 -22.10 -2.11 17.05
N ASN A 62 -21.80 -1.56 15.85
CA ASN A 62 -20.89 -2.12 14.87
C ASN A 62 -19.70 -1.15 14.71
N PRO A 63 -18.68 -1.21 15.58
CA PRO A 63 -17.63 -0.21 15.61
C PRO A 63 -16.79 -0.23 14.35
N ILE A 64 -16.40 0.96 13.88
CA ILE A 64 -15.49 1.13 12.74
C ILE A 64 -14.17 0.38 12.99
N ILE A 65 -13.66 0.45 14.22
CA ILE A 65 -12.56 -0.40 14.70
C ILE A 65 -13.01 -1.10 15.97
N SER A 66 -13.05 -2.42 15.95
CA SER A 66 -13.39 -3.24 17.10
C SER A 66 -12.39 -3.00 18.25
N PRO A 67 -12.83 -2.82 19.51
CA PRO A 67 -11.95 -2.55 20.65
C PRO A 67 -10.84 -3.59 20.82
N GLU A 68 -11.09 -4.85 20.53
CA GLU A 68 -10.11 -5.95 20.64
C GLU A 68 -8.98 -5.83 19.61
N HIS A 69 -9.24 -5.17 18.46
CA HIS A 69 -8.27 -4.94 17.38
C HIS A 69 -7.65 -3.55 17.45
N SER A 70 -8.14 -2.66 18.31
CA SER A 70 -7.58 -1.31 18.49
C SER A 70 -6.41 -1.33 19.46
N GLN A 71 -5.22 -0.96 19.00
CA GLN A 71 -4.10 -0.74 19.92
C GLN A 71 -4.39 0.36 20.95
N TYR A 72 -5.13 1.41 20.57
CA TYR A 72 -5.49 2.51 21.46
C TYR A 72 -6.44 2.07 22.57
N ALA A 73 -7.42 1.21 22.26
CA ALA A 73 -8.37 0.72 23.26
C ALA A 73 -7.72 -0.09 24.39
N ARG A 74 -6.53 -0.65 24.16
CA ARG A 74 -5.74 -1.38 25.16
C ARG A 74 -4.92 -0.47 26.09
N MET A 75 -4.76 0.82 25.72
CA MET A 75 -3.94 1.78 26.50
C MET A 75 -4.71 2.27 27.72
N PRO A 76 -4.11 2.26 28.95
CA PRO A 76 -4.77 2.74 30.16
C PRO A 76 -5.22 4.19 30.06
N PHE A 77 -4.42 5.04 29.41
CA PHE A 77 -4.77 6.43 29.11
C PHE A 77 -6.10 6.51 28.35
N PHE A 78 -6.23 5.77 27.24
CA PHE A 78 -7.41 5.81 26.37
C PHE A 78 -8.67 5.32 27.09
N GLN A 79 -8.53 4.32 27.95
CA GLN A 79 -9.65 3.77 28.74
C GLN A 79 -10.23 4.78 29.73
N LYS A 80 -9.43 5.75 30.20
CA LYS A 80 -9.85 6.83 31.11
C LYS A 80 -10.60 7.95 30.41
N LEU A 81 -10.52 8.06 29.09
CA LEU A 81 -11.22 9.08 28.30
C LEU A 81 -12.75 8.87 28.32
N SER A 82 -13.51 9.95 28.16
CA SER A 82 -14.96 9.86 28.01
C SER A 82 -15.37 9.01 26.81
N LYS A 83 -16.55 8.41 26.84
CA LYS A 83 -17.09 7.66 25.71
C LYS A 83 -17.11 8.50 24.43
N GLN A 84 -17.60 9.73 24.51
CA GLN A 84 -17.66 10.65 23.39
C GLN A 84 -16.27 10.96 22.80
N THR A 85 -15.27 11.21 23.67
CA THR A 85 -13.88 11.46 23.23
C THR A 85 -13.32 10.25 22.48
N ARG A 86 -13.53 9.04 23.01
CA ARG A 86 -13.08 7.80 22.37
C ARG A 86 -13.74 7.58 21.00
N GLU A 87 -15.05 7.81 20.90
CA GLU A 87 -15.80 7.68 19.62
C GLU A 87 -15.32 8.70 18.60
N THR A 88 -15.15 9.97 18.99
CA THR A 88 -14.63 11.03 18.13
C THR A 88 -13.21 10.70 17.67
N PHE A 89 -12.33 10.30 18.59
CA PHE A 89 -10.96 9.89 18.26
C PHE A 89 -10.96 8.70 17.28
N THR A 90 -11.75 7.67 17.51
CA THR A 90 -11.83 6.50 16.64
C THR A 90 -12.28 6.89 15.24
N ALA A 91 -13.34 7.68 15.09
CA ALA A 91 -13.82 8.14 13.80
C ALA A 91 -12.77 8.96 13.05
N HIS A 92 -12.14 9.93 13.72
CA HIS A 92 -11.16 10.83 13.09
C HIS A 92 -9.82 10.15 12.84
N SER A 93 -9.34 9.26 13.71
CA SER A 93 -8.12 8.48 13.46
C SER A 93 -8.30 7.47 12.33
N THR A 94 -9.49 6.86 12.23
CA THR A 94 -9.83 6.02 11.08
C THR A 94 -9.91 6.84 9.80
N ALA A 95 -10.56 8.00 9.81
CA ALA A 95 -10.61 8.89 8.65
C ALA A 95 -9.21 9.37 8.22
N GLN A 96 -8.31 9.65 9.17
CA GLN A 96 -6.92 10.01 8.87
C GLN A 96 -6.20 8.86 8.16
N MET A 97 -6.34 7.63 8.64
CA MET A 97 -5.76 6.45 8.01
C MET A 97 -6.37 6.17 6.63
N LEU A 98 -7.70 6.23 6.49
CA LEU A 98 -8.39 6.04 5.21
C LEU A 98 -8.10 7.16 4.21
N SER A 99 -7.76 8.38 4.69
CA SER A 99 -7.26 9.45 3.82
C SER A 99 -5.90 9.10 3.23
N GLN A 100 -5.03 8.37 3.96
CA GLN A 100 -3.77 7.88 3.39
C GLN A 100 -4.03 6.82 2.32
N PHE A 101 -5.02 5.94 2.51
CA PHE A 101 -5.46 5.02 1.47
C PHE A 101 -5.94 5.80 0.24
N LEU A 102 -6.91 6.71 0.41
CA LEU A 102 -7.43 7.56 -0.66
C LEU A 102 -6.31 8.26 -1.47
N HIS A 103 -5.31 8.82 -0.79
CA HIS A 103 -4.17 9.46 -1.46
C HIS A 103 -3.24 8.45 -2.15
N GLY A 104 -3.05 7.28 -1.54
CA GLY A 104 -2.33 6.16 -2.13
C GLY A 104 -2.98 5.68 -3.41
N GLU A 105 -4.31 5.47 -3.40
CA GLU A 105 -5.11 5.05 -4.56
C GLU A 105 -5.04 6.08 -5.71
N GLN A 106 -5.05 7.38 -5.40
CA GLN A 106 -4.81 8.40 -6.42
C GLN A 106 -3.39 8.28 -7.01
N GLY A 107 -2.39 8.00 -6.19
CA GLY A 107 -1.03 7.71 -6.65
C GLY A 107 -0.99 6.46 -7.53
N ALA A 108 -1.69 5.40 -7.14
CA ALA A 108 -1.80 4.15 -7.88
C ALA A 108 -2.50 4.34 -9.23
N LEU A 109 -3.57 5.14 -9.27
CA LEU A 109 -4.24 5.55 -10.52
C LEU A 109 -3.25 6.20 -11.51
N LEU A 110 -2.43 7.13 -11.04
CA LEU A 110 -1.45 7.83 -11.88
C LEU A 110 -0.31 6.90 -12.32
N THR A 111 0.14 6.00 -11.46
CA THR A 111 1.21 5.04 -11.79
C THR A 111 0.71 3.94 -12.70
N ALA A 112 -0.50 3.41 -12.54
CA ALA A 112 -1.10 2.43 -13.46
C ALA A 112 -1.24 3.01 -14.87
N ALA A 113 -1.66 4.28 -15.00
CA ALA A 113 -1.69 4.99 -16.27
C ALA A 113 -0.27 5.14 -16.87
N THR A 114 0.74 5.43 -16.05
CA THR A 114 2.15 5.51 -16.46
C THR A 114 2.68 4.15 -16.91
N ILE A 115 2.31 3.06 -16.24
CA ILE A 115 2.66 1.69 -16.65
C ILE A 115 2.05 1.37 -18.01
N ALA A 116 0.76 1.64 -18.22
CA ALA A 116 0.10 1.46 -19.53
C ALA A 116 0.79 2.25 -20.64
N HIS A 117 1.33 3.43 -20.33
CA HIS A 117 2.09 4.28 -21.25
C HIS A 117 3.47 3.68 -21.57
N GLY A 118 4.20 3.16 -20.57
CA GLY A 118 5.62 2.80 -20.65
C GLY A 118 5.93 1.34 -20.97
N VAL A 119 5.08 0.35 -20.62
CA VAL A 119 5.35 -1.06 -20.93
C VAL A 119 5.27 -1.35 -22.43
N THR A 120 6.08 -2.29 -22.91
CA THR A 120 6.08 -2.69 -24.33
C THR A 120 5.12 -3.85 -24.63
N ASP A 121 4.84 -4.73 -23.66
CA ASP A 121 3.93 -5.87 -23.83
C ASP A 121 2.47 -5.41 -23.89
N MET A 122 1.72 -5.82 -24.92
CA MET A 122 0.33 -5.38 -25.11
C MET A 122 -0.62 -5.94 -24.05
N LYS A 123 -0.39 -7.15 -23.53
CA LYS A 123 -1.23 -7.72 -22.46
C LYS A 123 -0.99 -7.00 -21.14
N ALA A 124 0.25 -6.58 -20.89
CA ALA A 124 0.58 -5.71 -19.74
C ALA A 124 -0.10 -4.34 -19.86
N LYS A 125 -0.17 -3.74 -21.08
CA LYS A 125 -0.94 -2.51 -21.31
C LYS A 125 -2.43 -2.69 -21.02
N TYR A 126 -3.03 -3.80 -21.45
CA TYR A 126 -4.44 -4.10 -21.18
C TYR A 126 -4.69 -4.21 -19.68
N TYR A 127 -3.82 -4.95 -18.99
CA TYR A 127 -3.95 -5.10 -17.54
C TYR A 127 -3.78 -3.77 -16.80
N ALA A 128 -2.75 -2.99 -17.13
CA ALA A 128 -2.53 -1.68 -16.51
C ALA A 128 -3.69 -0.69 -16.77
N ALA A 129 -4.36 -0.79 -17.93
CA ALA A 129 -5.56 0.00 -18.20
C ALA A 129 -6.75 -0.42 -17.31
N THR A 130 -6.95 -1.73 -17.07
CA THR A 130 -7.95 -2.21 -16.10
C THR A 130 -7.60 -1.79 -14.67
N GLN A 131 -6.34 -1.89 -14.27
CA GLN A 131 -5.88 -1.40 -12.97
C GLN A 131 -6.19 0.09 -12.82
N THR A 132 -5.94 0.92 -13.83
CA THR A 132 -6.29 2.35 -13.79
C THR A 132 -7.79 2.58 -13.49
N VAL A 133 -8.67 1.73 -14.02
CA VAL A 133 -10.12 1.78 -13.71
C VAL A 133 -10.40 1.28 -12.29
N ASP A 134 -9.72 0.25 -11.83
CA ASP A 134 -9.84 -0.26 -10.46
C ASP A 134 -9.48 0.84 -9.46
N GLU A 135 -8.33 1.52 -9.63
CA GLU A 135 -7.87 2.62 -8.76
C GLU A 135 -8.84 3.82 -8.75
N ALA A 136 -9.45 4.14 -9.89
CA ALA A 136 -10.47 5.20 -9.92
C ALA A 136 -11.68 4.87 -9.02
N ARG A 137 -12.11 3.59 -8.99
CA ARG A 137 -13.18 3.14 -8.09
C ARG A 137 -12.76 3.14 -6.62
N HIS A 138 -11.50 2.78 -6.33
CA HIS A 138 -10.96 2.82 -4.98
C HIS A 138 -10.95 4.25 -4.43
N VAL A 139 -10.48 5.22 -5.24
CA VAL A 139 -10.54 6.65 -4.91
C VAL A 139 -11.97 7.07 -4.62
N GLU A 140 -12.95 6.75 -5.49
CA GLU A 140 -14.35 7.08 -5.29
C GLU A 140 -14.90 6.49 -3.99
N ALA A 141 -14.62 5.20 -3.72
CA ALA A 141 -15.16 4.52 -2.56
C ALA A 141 -14.58 5.08 -1.25
N TYR A 142 -13.26 5.32 -1.17
CA TYR A 142 -12.66 5.90 0.03
C TYR A 142 -13.03 7.36 0.23
N ASP A 143 -13.13 8.17 -0.84
CA ASP A 143 -13.62 9.56 -0.74
C ASP A 143 -15.01 9.60 -0.11
N ARG A 144 -15.95 8.80 -0.62
CA ARG A 144 -17.31 8.71 -0.10
C ARG A 144 -17.35 8.23 1.35
N TYR A 145 -16.57 7.21 1.70
CA TYR A 145 -16.57 6.66 3.05
C TYR A 145 -15.94 7.63 4.07
N VAL A 146 -14.83 8.26 3.76
CA VAL A 146 -14.18 9.26 4.62
C VAL A 146 -15.12 10.44 4.90
N ASN A 147 -15.81 10.95 3.86
CA ASN A 147 -16.80 12.01 4.02
C ASN A 147 -18.04 11.59 4.86
N LYS A 148 -18.33 10.28 4.91
CA LYS A 148 -19.42 9.73 5.72
C LYS A 148 -19.08 9.70 7.22
N ILE A 149 -17.84 9.42 7.59
CA ILE A 149 -17.44 9.26 8.99
C ILE A 149 -16.83 10.52 9.61
N ALA A 150 -16.11 11.35 8.83
CA ALA A 150 -15.43 12.53 9.33
C ALA A 150 -15.07 13.51 8.19
N ILE A 151 -13.77 13.84 8.07
CA ILE A 151 -13.20 14.75 7.07
C ILE A 151 -11.98 14.10 6.43
N HIS A 152 -11.53 14.62 5.27
CA HIS A 152 -10.24 14.28 4.70
C HIS A 152 -9.09 14.86 5.53
N TYR A 153 -8.03 14.08 5.62
CA TYR A 153 -6.76 14.48 6.24
C TYR A 153 -5.65 14.61 5.19
N PRO A 154 -4.67 15.48 5.41
CA PRO A 154 -3.58 15.64 4.45
C PRO A 154 -2.76 14.36 4.32
N MET A 155 -2.16 14.20 3.13
CA MET A 155 -1.24 13.11 2.84
C MET A 155 0.01 13.21 3.73
N VAL A 156 0.44 12.10 4.30
CA VAL A 156 1.68 12.07 5.09
C VAL A 156 2.91 12.24 4.20
N PRO A 157 3.96 12.96 4.67
CA PRO A 157 5.10 13.31 3.83
C PRO A 157 5.84 12.11 3.23
N TRP A 158 5.98 11.00 3.96
CA TRP A 158 6.69 9.82 3.47
C TRP A 158 5.94 9.12 2.33
N LEU A 159 4.59 9.06 2.39
CA LEU A 159 3.78 8.46 1.33
C LEU A 159 3.88 9.32 0.06
N LYS A 160 3.81 10.66 0.22
CA LYS A 160 4.01 11.57 -0.90
C LYS A 160 5.41 11.40 -1.53
N LEU A 161 6.46 11.33 -0.71
CA LEU A 161 7.83 11.14 -1.18
C LEU A 161 7.98 9.82 -1.95
N LEU A 162 7.39 8.73 -1.45
CA LEU A 162 7.43 7.43 -2.10
C LEU A 162 6.74 7.44 -3.46
N ILE A 163 5.53 8.00 -3.54
CA ILE A 163 4.77 8.12 -4.80
C ILE A 163 5.49 9.05 -5.78
N ASP A 164 5.97 10.21 -5.33
CA ASP A 164 6.73 11.14 -6.15
C ASP A 164 8.00 10.49 -6.72
N THR A 165 8.74 9.75 -5.89
CA THR A 165 9.94 9.01 -6.33
C THR A 165 9.59 7.98 -7.39
N THR A 166 8.47 7.28 -7.21
CA THR A 166 7.96 6.28 -8.16
C THR A 166 7.55 6.91 -9.49
N LEU A 167 6.84 8.04 -9.48
CA LEU A 167 6.38 8.72 -10.70
C LEU A 167 7.48 9.49 -11.45
N LYS A 168 8.53 9.92 -10.75
CA LYS A 168 9.63 10.73 -11.33
C LYS A 168 10.73 9.90 -11.99
N THR A 169 10.69 8.56 -11.90
CA THR A 169 11.63 7.72 -12.64
C THR A 169 11.25 7.61 -14.11
N ASN A 170 12.26 7.43 -14.98
CA ASN A 170 12.10 7.15 -16.41
C ASN A 170 12.09 5.65 -16.75
N ASP A 171 12.10 4.79 -15.73
CA ASP A 171 12.13 3.33 -15.85
C ASP A 171 10.79 2.73 -15.36
N VAL A 172 10.04 2.15 -16.30
CA VAL A 172 8.74 1.55 -16.00
C VAL A 172 8.84 0.37 -15.02
N HIS A 173 9.98 -0.33 -14.96
CA HIS A 173 10.19 -1.40 -13.99
C HIS A 173 10.31 -0.83 -12.57
N LYS A 174 10.99 0.32 -12.41
CA LYS A 174 11.02 1.05 -11.12
C LYS A 174 9.63 1.55 -10.72
N VAL A 175 8.83 2.03 -11.68
CA VAL A 175 7.42 2.40 -11.41
C VAL A 175 6.64 1.21 -10.86
N MET A 176 6.75 0.04 -11.51
CA MET A 176 6.09 -1.18 -11.06
C MET A 176 6.61 -1.68 -9.70
N ILE A 177 7.91 -1.61 -9.45
CA ILE A 177 8.49 -1.96 -8.14
C ILE A 177 7.94 -1.04 -7.06
N GLY A 178 8.00 0.27 -7.28
CA GLY A 178 7.55 1.28 -6.32
C GLY A 178 6.06 1.15 -6.01
N MET A 179 5.22 0.96 -7.04
CA MET A 179 3.77 0.84 -6.88
C MET A 179 3.34 -0.60 -6.59
N ASN A 180 3.37 -1.48 -7.58
CA ASN A 180 2.74 -2.80 -7.47
C ASN A 180 3.38 -3.72 -6.42
N MET A 181 4.67 -3.53 -6.08
CA MET A 181 5.33 -4.39 -5.10
C MET A 181 5.44 -3.74 -3.72
N ILE A 182 5.70 -2.43 -3.65
CA ILE A 182 5.97 -1.75 -2.38
C ILE A 182 4.71 -1.06 -1.85
N VAL A 183 4.11 -0.12 -2.59
CA VAL A 183 2.93 0.63 -2.11
C VAL A 183 1.71 -0.30 -1.98
N GLU A 184 1.37 -1.05 -3.03
CA GLU A 184 0.23 -1.96 -3.01
C GLU A 184 0.48 -3.20 -2.13
N GLY A 185 1.74 -3.65 -2.02
CA GLY A 185 2.11 -4.69 -1.05
C GLY A 185 1.90 -4.24 0.40
N LEU A 186 2.19 -2.97 0.71
CA LEU A 186 1.87 -2.35 2.00
C LEU A 186 0.35 -2.22 2.18
N ALA A 187 -0.34 -1.70 1.16
CA ALA A 187 -1.77 -1.45 1.16
C ALA A 187 -2.57 -2.74 1.34
N LEU A 188 -2.24 -3.82 0.63
CA LEU A 188 -2.89 -5.12 0.76
C LEU A 188 -2.85 -5.66 2.21
N GLY A 189 -1.71 -5.50 2.90
CA GLY A 189 -1.60 -5.85 4.30
C GLY A 189 -2.45 -4.98 5.22
N ALA A 190 -2.50 -3.66 4.94
CA ALA A 190 -3.31 -2.72 5.69
C ALA A 190 -4.81 -2.97 5.47
N PHE A 191 -5.25 -3.27 4.25
CA PHE A 191 -6.63 -3.64 3.93
C PHE A 191 -7.05 -4.95 4.57
N ASN A 192 -6.18 -5.98 4.58
CA ASN A 192 -6.45 -7.22 5.29
C ASN A 192 -6.64 -6.98 6.80
N ASN A 193 -5.81 -6.14 7.39
CA ASN A 193 -5.93 -5.76 8.79
C ASN A 193 -7.21 -4.96 9.04
N MET A 194 -7.54 -3.97 8.20
CA MET A 194 -8.77 -3.20 8.27
C MET A 194 -10.01 -4.08 8.16
N TYR A 195 -10.05 -5.00 7.19
CA TYR A 195 -11.16 -5.94 7.01
C TYR A 195 -11.42 -6.79 8.27
N LYS A 196 -10.36 -7.14 9.00
CA LYS A 196 -10.45 -7.90 10.27
C LYS A 196 -10.80 -7.04 11.47
N GLN A 197 -10.39 -5.77 11.45
CA GLN A 197 -10.60 -4.83 12.57
C GLN A 197 -12.00 -4.25 12.60
N THR A 198 -12.63 -4.07 11.43
CA THR A 198 -13.93 -3.41 11.33
C THR A 198 -15.09 -4.39 11.47
N GLU A 199 -16.10 -3.99 12.23
CA GLU A 199 -17.42 -4.63 12.27
C GLU A 199 -18.46 -3.80 11.53
N GLU A 200 -18.10 -2.57 11.10
CA GLU A 200 -18.95 -1.69 10.34
C GLU A 200 -19.15 -2.27 8.91
N PRO A 201 -20.41 -2.61 8.52
CA PRO A 201 -20.65 -3.43 7.34
C PRO A 201 -20.29 -2.75 6.02
N LEU A 202 -20.42 -1.43 5.90
CA LEU A 202 -20.10 -0.70 4.69
C LEU A 202 -18.56 -0.63 4.50
N LEU A 203 -17.79 -0.30 5.55
CA LEU A 203 -16.32 -0.31 5.49
C LEU A 203 -15.81 -1.71 5.17
N LYS A 204 -16.43 -2.74 5.75
CA LYS A 204 -16.08 -4.13 5.47
C LYS A 204 -16.30 -4.48 4.00
N SER A 205 -17.41 -4.03 3.40
CA SER A 205 -17.72 -4.23 1.99
C SER A 205 -16.75 -3.46 1.08
N VAL A 206 -16.49 -2.18 1.37
CA VAL A 206 -15.50 -1.36 0.63
C VAL A 206 -14.14 -2.06 0.64
N THR A 207 -13.63 -2.37 1.85
CA THR A 207 -12.31 -2.95 2.03
C THR A 207 -12.19 -4.33 1.37
N PHE A 208 -13.24 -5.15 1.39
CA PHE A 208 -13.25 -6.45 0.72
C PHE A 208 -13.08 -6.32 -0.79
N ASN A 209 -13.83 -5.41 -1.44
CA ASN A 209 -13.75 -5.22 -2.88
C ASN A 209 -12.38 -4.68 -3.29
N VAL A 210 -11.90 -3.64 -2.59
CA VAL A 210 -10.56 -3.07 -2.84
C VAL A 210 -9.47 -4.14 -2.65
N MET A 211 -9.45 -4.84 -1.52
CA MET A 211 -8.45 -5.89 -1.24
C MET A 211 -8.40 -6.99 -2.30
N ARG A 212 -9.56 -7.35 -2.86
CA ARG A 212 -9.65 -8.33 -3.96
C ARG A 212 -9.00 -7.81 -5.23
N ASP A 213 -9.16 -6.54 -5.55
CA ASP A 213 -8.53 -5.90 -6.69
C ASP A 213 -7.02 -5.78 -6.46
N GLU A 214 -6.58 -5.29 -5.29
CA GLU A 214 -5.18 -5.16 -4.90
C GLU A 214 -4.39 -6.47 -4.95
N SER A 215 -5.03 -7.60 -4.63
CA SER A 215 -4.37 -8.89 -4.75
C SER A 215 -3.96 -9.22 -6.20
N ARG A 216 -4.73 -8.72 -7.20
CA ARG A 216 -4.38 -8.84 -8.62
C ARG A 216 -3.30 -7.86 -9.02
N HIS A 217 -3.31 -6.63 -8.49
CA HIS A 217 -2.31 -5.60 -8.77
C HIS A 217 -0.92 -6.03 -8.30
N VAL A 218 -0.83 -6.51 -7.06
CA VAL A 218 0.42 -7.11 -6.52
C VAL A 218 0.87 -8.31 -7.35
N SER A 219 -0.08 -9.18 -7.74
CA SER A 219 0.22 -10.33 -8.60
C SER A 219 0.75 -9.90 -9.97
N PHE A 220 0.19 -8.85 -10.57
CA PHE A 220 0.66 -8.31 -11.85
C PHE A 220 2.11 -7.84 -11.77
N GLY A 221 2.45 -7.02 -10.76
CA GLY A 221 3.82 -6.59 -10.54
C GLY A 221 4.80 -7.77 -10.49
N HIS A 222 4.43 -8.80 -9.72
CA HIS A 222 5.28 -9.98 -9.58
C HIS A 222 5.37 -10.83 -10.86
N VAL A 223 4.23 -11.18 -11.46
CA VAL A 223 4.17 -12.05 -12.65
C VAL A 223 4.85 -11.40 -13.86
N TYR A 224 4.73 -10.08 -14.01
CA TYR A 224 5.34 -9.36 -15.11
C TYR A 224 6.85 -9.13 -14.89
N LEU A 225 7.25 -8.69 -13.69
CA LEU A 225 8.64 -8.31 -13.44
C LEU A 225 9.58 -9.48 -13.22
N ALA A 226 9.17 -10.56 -12.57
CA ALA A 226 10.08 -11.64 -12.19
C ALA A 226 10.84 -12.25 -13.39
N PRO A 227 10.21 -12.62 -14.52
CA PRO A 227 10.93 -13.13 -15.69
C PRO A 227 11.83 -12.08 -16.33
N ILE A 228 11.44 -10.81 -16.33
CA ILE A 228 12.24 -9.72 -16.89
C ILE A 228 13.50 -9.51 -16.03
N ILE A 229 13.36 -9.43 -14.72
CA ILE A 229 14.47 -9.26 -13.78
C ILE A 229 15.45 -10.44 -13.86
N ALA A 230 14.92 -11.67 -13.97
CA ALA A 230 15.75 -12.87 -14.14
C ALA A 230 16.59 -12.85 -15.42
N ALA A 231 16.09 -12.24 -16.49
CA ALA A 231 16.79 -12.11 -17.77
C ALA A 231 17.73 -10.90 -17.88
N MET A 232 17.66 -9.94 -16.92
CA MET A 232 18.46 -8.72 -16.93
C MET A 232 19.95 -8.97 -16.67
N HIS A 233 20.79 -8.05 -17.16
CA HIS A 233 22.19 -7.97 -16.73
C HIS A 233 22.28 -7.70 -15.23
N ALA A 234 23.35 -8.20 -14.61
CA ALA A 234 23.53 -8.05 -13.15
C ALA A 234 23.55 -6.58 -12.71
N GLU A 235 24.10 -5.68 -13.51
CA GLU A 235 24.17 -4.24 -13.23
C GLU A 235 22.77 -3.60 -13.21
N ASP A 236 21.93 -3.89 -14.22
CA ASP A 236 20.56 -3.37 -14.30
C ASP A 236 19.70 -3.90 -13.13
N ARG A 237 19.89 -5.17 -12.77
CA ARG A 237 19.19 -5.78 -11.62
C ARG A 237 19.61 -5.15 -10.30
N GLU A 238 20.91 -4.83 -10.13
CA GLU A 238 21.40 -4.12 -8.93
C GLU A 238 20.82 -2.72 -8.83
N ASP A 239 20.62 -2.01 -9.94
CA ASP A 239 19.97 -0.69 -9.97
C ASP A 239 18.50 -0.78 -9.52
N LEU A 240 17.76 -1.79 -10.00
CA LEU A 240 16.39 -2.05 -9.54
C LEU A 240 16.35 -2.47 -8.05
N ALA A 241 17.27 -3.28 -7.60
CA ALA A 241 17.39 -3.71 -6.21
C ALA A 241 17.73 -2.54 -5.27
N GLN A 242 18.57 -1.61 -5.72
CA GLN A 242 18.86 -0.38 -4.98
C GLN A 242 17.63 0.50 -4.87
N PHE A 243 16.89 0.70 -5.97
CA PHE A 243 15.62 1.45 -5.95
C PHE A 243 14.61 0.84 -4.99
N ALA A 244 14.47 -0.49 -4.98
CA ALA A 244 13.57 -1.19 -4.06
C ALA A 244 13.99 -0.98 -2.59
N PHE A 245 15.29 -1.04 -2.29
CA PHE A 245 15.82 -0.73 -0.96
C PHE A 245 15.49 0.70 -0.55
N ASP A 246 15.79 1.68 -1.40
CA ASP A 246 15.56 3.10 -1.11
C ASP A 246 14.07 3.38 -0.84
N ALA A 247 13.17 2.79 -1.63
CA ALA A 247 11.73 2.90 -1.46
C ALA A 247 11.25 2.31 -0.11
N VAL A 248 11.77 1.14 0.27
CA VAL A 248 11.47 0.56 1.61
C VAL A 248 12.03 1.45 2.72
N MET A 249 13.18 2.06 2.54
CA MET A 249 13.76 2.98 3.55
C MET A 249 12.93 4.25 3.71
N ILE A 250 12.36 4.80 2.64
CA ILE A 250 11.39 5.92 2.73
C ILE A 250 10.19 5.53 3.60
N LEU A 251 9.63 4.36 3.35
CA LEU A 251 8.52 3.82 4.14
C LEU A 251 8.88 3.67 5.62
N MET A 252 10.03 3.05 5.92
CA MET A 252 10.48 2.80 7.30
C MET A 252 10.77 4.09 8.05
N ALA A 253 11.37 5.09 7.40
CA ALA A 253 11.61 6.41 7.98
C ALA A 253 10.31 7.11 8.37
N GLY A 254 9.24 6.92 7.59
CA GLY A 254 7.91 7.46 7.90
C GLY A 254 7.29 6.89 9.18
N GLN A 255 7.59 5.63 9.52
CA GLN A 255 7.06 4.98 10.71
C GLN A 255 7.74 5.45 12.01
N THR A 256 8.95 6.00 11.93
CA THR A 256 9.75 6.44 13.08
C THR A 256 9.85 7.97 13.18
N GLY A 257 9.24 8.68 12.25
CA GLY A 257 9.26 10.14 12.17
C GLY A 257 8.39 10.81 13.25
N PRO A 258 8.45 12.15 13.34
CA PRO A 258 7.57 12.91 14.21
C PRO A 258 6.11 12.73 13.80
N MET A 259 5.19 12.90 14.77
CA MET A 259 3.76 12.84 14.52
C MET A 259 3.37 13.85 13.43
N ASP A 260 2.65 13.36 12.41
CA ASP A 260 2.22 14.18 11.29
C ASP A 260 1.12 15.18 11.69
N VAL A 261 0.97 16.23 10.88
CA VAL A 261 0.01 17.32 11.12
C VAL A 261 -1.44 16.80 11.10
N GLY A 262 -1.73 15.79 10.27
CA GLY A 262 -3.04 15.16 10.22
C GLY A 262 -3.40 14.49 11.53
N PHE A 263 -2.48 13.74 12.12
CA PHE A 263 -2.73 13.08 13.40
C PHE A 263 -2.78 14.09 14.58
N GLN A 264 -1.99 15.16 14.55
CA GLN A 264 -2.15 16.25 15.52
C GLN A 264 -3.57 16.84 15.45
N ARG A 265 -4.12 17.00 14.25
CA ARG A 265 -5.50 17.45 14.07
C ARG A 265 -6.52 16.44 14.61
N VAL A 266 -6.28 15.14 14.53
CA VAL A 266 -7.12 14.12 15.17
C VAL A 266 -7.20 14.34 16.68
N LEU A 267 -6.07 14.58 17.33
CA LEU A 267 -6.03 14.87 18.78
C LEU A 267 -6.81 16.14 19.13
N GLU A 268 -6.58 17.23 18.41
CA GLU A 268 -7.29 18.50 18.60
C GLU A 268 -8.82 18.35 18.53
N VAL A 269 -9.33 17.74 17.45
CA VAL A 269 -10.78 17.58 17.27
C VAL A 269 -11.39 16.62 18.29
N SER A 270 -10.58 15.72 18.83
CA SER A 270 -11.00 14.77 19.89
C SER A 270 -10.92 15.38 21.28
N GLY A 271 -10.34 16.59 21.42
CA GLY A 271 -10.14 17.22 22.72
C GLY A 271 -9.08 16.49 23.57
N ILE A 272 -8.08 15.90 22.92
CA ILE A 272 -6.97 15.22 23.58
C ILE A 272 -5.73 16.07 23.46
N GLU A 273 -5.15 16.48 24.60
CA GLU A 273 -3.90 17.22 24.63
C GLU A 273 -2.73 16.34 24.12
N LEU A 274 -1.87 16.91 23.29
CA LEU A 274 -0.71 16.21 22.72
C LEU A 274 0.19 15.61 23.81
N ALA A 275 0.43 16.37 24.89
CA ALA A 275 1.26 15.93 26.00
C ALA A 275 0.67 14.69 26.71
N ASP A 276 -0.65 14.67 26.93
CA ASP A 276 -1.34 13.56 27.55
C ASP A 276 -1.30 12.31 26.67
N PHE A 277 -1.49 12.48 25.35
CA PHE A 277 -1.36 11.40 24.40
C PHE A 277 0.05 10.82 24.37
N GLN A 278 1.08 11.67 24.34
CA GLN A 278 2.49 11.24 24.36
C GLN A 278 2.82 10.47 25.64
N ALA A 279 2.36 10.96 26.81
CA ALA A 279 2.53 10.27 28.07
C ALA A 279 1.84 8.91 28.09
N GLY A 280 0.62 8.83 27.53
CA GLY A 280 -0.12 7.57 27.39
C GLY A 280 0.56 6.58 26.44
N MET A 281 1.18 7.04 25.34
CA MET A 281 1.97 6.22 24.44
C MET A 281 3.23 5.67 25.12
N GLN A 282 3.91 6.51 25.94
CA GLN A 282 5.06 6.07 26.69
C GLN A 282 4.67 4.99 27.73
N GLU A 283 3.59 5.22 28.52
CA GLU A 283 3.05 4.24 29.46
C GLU A 283 2.74 2.92 28.73
N ALA A 284 2.09 2.96 27.58
CA ALA A 284 1.76 1.77 26.81
C ALA A 284 3.00 1.03 26.29
N ALA A 285 4.06 1.75 25.91
CA ALA A 285 5.32 1.15 25.48
C ALA A 285 6.02 0.45 26.65
N GLU A 286 6.08 1.07 27.82
CA GLU A 286 6.64 0.50 29.06
C GLU A 286 5.90 -0.77 29.50
N LEU A 287 4.57 -0.78 29.35
CA LEU A 287 3.71 -1.95 29.62
C LEU A 287 3.80 -3.02 28.52
N GLY A 288 4.52 -2.78 27.43
CA GLY A 288 4.66 -3.72 26.31
C GLY A 288 3.41 -3.86 25.43
N ILE A 289 2.38 -3.00 25.60
CA ILE A 289 1.12 -3.06 24.85
C ILE A 289 1.34 -2.86 23.34
N LEU A 290 2.37 -2.09 22.97
CA LEU A 290 2.66 -1.73 21.59
C LEU A 290 3.63 -2.71 20.88
N ARG A 291 4.10 -3.77 21.59
CA ARG A 291 5.08 -4.72 21.03
C ARG A 291 4.50 -5.64 19.97
N ASP A 292 3.27 -6.06 20.20
CA ASP A 292 2.62 -7.07 19.37
C ASP A 292 1.46 -6.45 18.58
N LEU A 293 1.34 -6.85 17.35
CA LEU A 293 0.15 -6.55 16.56
C LEU A 293 -1.08 -7.20 17.22
N PRO A 294 -2.27 -6.58 17.12
CA PRO A 294 -3.50 -7.22 17.52
C PRO A 294 -3.69 -8.60 16.88
N PRO A 295 -4.42 -9.52 17.51
CA PRO A 295 -4.61 -10.88 16.99
C PRO A 295 -5.11 -10.89 15.54
N GLY A 296 -4.52 -11.76 14.73
CA GLY A 296 -4.92 -11.96 13.34
C GLY A 296 -4.45 -10.87 12.35
N GLN A 297 -3.73 -9.87 12.82
CA GLN A 297 -3.10 -8.87 11.95
C GLN A 297 -1.75 -9.36 11.42
N ILE A 298 -1.38 -8.86 10.23
CA ILE A 298 -0.13 -9.15 9.54
C ILE A 298 0.75 -7.90 9.48
N HIS A 299 2.04 -8.12 9.45
CA HIS A 299 3.03 -7.06 9.27
C HIS A 299 3.33 -6.90 7.78
N SER A 300 2.73 -5.91 7.11
CA SER A 300 2.79 -5.73 5.65
C SER A 300 4.22 -5.82 5.08
N VAL A 301 5.20 -5.18 5.72
CA VAL A 301 6.59 -5.19 5.24
C VAL A 301 7.20 -6.59 5.37
N LYS A 302 7.11 -7.19 6.57
CA LYS A 302 7.77 -8.47 6.88
C LYS A 302 7.08 -9.67 6.21
N ASP A 303 5.73 -9.66 6.21
CA ASP A 303 4.97 -10.84 5.82
C ASP A 303 4.56 -10.84 4.34
N LEU A 304 4.54 -9.67 3.68
CA LEU A 304 4.14 -9.53 2.28
C LEU A 304 5.23 -8.93 1.40
N MET A 305 5.69 -7.71 1.70
CA MET A 305 6.57 -6.93 0.82
C MET A 305 7.95 -7.56 0.68
N LEU A 306 8.67 -7.82 1.77
CA LEU A 306 10.01 -8.43 1.70
C LEU A 306 10.00 -9.79 1.02
N PRO A 307 9.07 -10.73 1.32
CA PRO A 307 8.95 -11.97 0.58
C PRO A 307 8.67 -11.78 -0.92
N ALA A 308 7.90 -10.76 -1.30
CA ALA A 308 7.65 -10.44 -2.71
C ALA A 308 8.93 -9.95 -3.42
N LEU A 309 9.71 -9.07 -2.79
CA LEU A 309 10.99 -8.62 -3.33
C LEU A 309 12.01 -9.77 -3.48
N VAL A 310 12.04 -10.70 -2.51
CA VAL A 310 12.85 -11.92 -2.61
C VAL A 310 12.45 -12.75 -3.82
N ARG A 311 11.16 -13.08 -3.96
CA ARG A 311 10.66 -13.88 -5.09
C ARG A 311 10.88 -13.23 -6.45
N ALA A 312 10.86 -11.90 -6.52
CA ALA A 312 11.13 -11.16 -7.76
C ALA A 312 12.63 -11.05 -8.10
N GLY A 313 13.52 -11.49 -7.22
CA GLY A 313 14.97 -11.38 -7.45
C GLY A 313 15.53 -9.98 -7.20
N LEU A 314 14.83 -9.15 -6.47
CA LEU A 314 15.24 -7.79 -6.07
C LEU A 314 16.06 -7.77 -4.77
N ILE A 315 16.23 -8.92 -4.12
CA ILE A 315 17.15 -9.06 -3.00
C ILE A 315 18.43 -9.72 -3.53
N THR A 316 19.41 -8.90 -3.88
CA THR A 316 20.76 -9.29 -4.26
C THR A 316 21.65 -9.44 -3.04
N ARG A 317 22.89 -9.90 -3.19
CA ARG A 317 23.87 -9.92 -2.06
C ARG A 317 24.10 -8.53 -1.49
N ARG A 318 24.19 -7.51 -2.37
CA ARG A 318 24.40 -6.12 -1.97
C ARG A 318 23.17 -5.56 -1.23
N SER A 319 21.97 -5.66 -1.83
CA SER A 319 20.77 -5.13 -1.20
C SER A 319 20.42 -5.86 0.10
N LYS A 320 20.65 -7.18 0.20
CA LYS A 320 20.52 -7.94 1.45
C LYS A 320 21.38 -7.35 2.56
N ALA A 321 22.68 -7.09 2.27
CA ALA A 321 23.57 -6.48 3.24
C ALA A 321 23.13 -5.09 3.68
N LEU A 322 22.52 -4.29 2.78
CA LEU A 322 21.95 -2.99 3.09
C LEU A 322 20.72 -3.11 4.01
N PHE A 323 19.80 -4.04 3.73
CA PHE A 323 18.65 -4.32 4.59
C PHE A 323 19.09 -4.77 6.00
N GLU A 324 20.04 -5.69 6.10
CA GLU A 324 20.57 -6.18 7.37
C GLU A 324 21.26 -5.08 8.16
N ALA A 325 22.05 -4.22 7.49
CA ALA A 325 22.68 -3.05 8.11
C ALA A 325 21.65 -2.02 8.62
N ALA A 326 20.50 -1.94 7.97
CA ALA A 326 19.35 -1.13 8.40
C ALA A 326 18.50 -1.79 9.51
N GLY A 327 18.90 -2.97 10.00
CA GLY A 327 18.16 -3.71 11.03
C GLY A 327 16.91 -4.44 10.51
N ILE A 328 16.81 -4.64 9.21
CA ILE A 328 15.71 -5.35 8.56
C ILE A 328 16.21 -6.74 8.14
N PRO A 329 15.91 -7.81 8.91
CA PRO A 329 16.35 -9.14 8.55
C PRO A 329 15.60 -9.63 7.30
N VAL A 330 16.36 -10.09 6.30
CA VAL A 330 15.82 -10.65 5.06
C VAL A 330 16.13 -12.14 5.00
N ASN A 331 15.10 -12.97 5.08
CA ASN A 331 15.18 -14.41 4.85
C ASN A 331 15.19 -14.67 3.34
N ALA A 332 16.38 -14.60 2.72
CA ALA A 332 16.56 -14.95 1.32
C ALA A 332 17.44 -16.21 1.25
N ASP A 333 17.00 -17.19 0.47
CA ASP A 333 17.81 -18.35 0.15
C ASP A 333 18.98 -17.90 -0.76
N LEU A 334 20.19 -17.96 -0.23
CA LEU A 334 21.40 -17.56 -0.96
C LEU A 334 21.64 -18.42 -2.21
N THR A 335 21.17 -19.68 -2.21
CA THR A 335 21.30 -20.56 -3.39
C THR A 335 20.46 -20.05 -4.56
N ILE A 336 19.27 -19.48 -4.28
CA ILE A 336 18.45 -18.82 -5.30
C ILE A 336 19.15 -17.56 -5.81
N LEU A 337 19.73 -16.75 -4.92
CA LEU A 337 20.47 -15.55 -5.30
C LEU A 337 21.70 -15.88 -6.14
N GLU A 338 22.45 -16.92 -5.77
CA GLU A 338 23.61 -17.40 -6.53
C GLU A 338 23.23 -17.94 -7.91
N ALA A 339 22.11 -18.68 -7.99
CA ALA A 339 21.57 -19.17 -9.26
C ALA A 339 21.09 -18.03 -10.18
N MET A 340 20.57 -16.93 -9.63
CA MET A 340 20.19 -15.73 -10.40
C MET A 340 21.41 -14.92 -10.87
N GLU A 341 22.51 -14.97 -10.16
CA GLU A 341 23.78 -14.33 -10.55
C GLU A 341 24.52 -15.13 -11.64
N ASP A 342 24.27 -16.44 -11.76
CA ASP A 342 24.84 -17.29 -12.80
C ASP A 342 23.89 -17.41 -14.02
N ARG A 343 24.22 -16.73 -15.12
CA ARG A 343 23.40 -16.69 -16.35
C ARG A 343 23.08 -18.07 -16.96
N LYS A 344 23.90 -19.09 -16.71
CA LYS A 344 23.65 -20.46 -17.20
C LYS A 344 22.48 -21.13 -16.48
N SER A 345 22.12 -20.65 -15.29
CA SER A 345 21.01 -21.16 -14.48
C SER A 345 19.66 -20.44 -14.75
N THR A 346 19.66 -19.33 -15.48
CA THR A 346 18.46 -18.47 -15.67
C THR A 346 17.28 -19.23 -16.29
N MET A 347 17.54 -20.11 -17.26
CA MET A 347 16.50 -20.97 -17.88
C MET A 347 15.91 -21.97 -16.89
N ASN A 348 16.69 -22.51 -15.98
CA ASN A 348 16.20 -23.44 -14.95
C ASN A 348 15.35 -22.73 -13.89
N ILE A 349 15.64 -21.48 -13.59
CA ILE A 349 14.86 -20.65 -12.64
C ILE A 349 13.52 -20.28 -13.25
N LEU A 350 13.47 -19.90 -14.52
CA LEU A 350 12.20 -19.63 -15.23
C LEU A 350 11.28 -20.85 -15.21
N ASN A 351 11.84 -22.04 -15.50
CA ASN A 351 11.10 -23.29 -15.45
C ASN A 351 10.65 -23.66 -14.02
N ALA A 352 11.46 -23.38 -13.00
CA ALA A 352 11.12 -23.63 -11.60
C ALA A 352 10.07 -22.62 -11.08
N ALA A 353 10.14 -21.37 -11.53
CA ALA A 353 9.11 -20.36 -11.21
C ALA A 353 7.76 -20.69 -11.87
N GLU A 354 7.77 -21.20 -13.10
CA GLU A 354 6.56 -21.70 -13.79
C GLU A 354 5.93 -22.92 -13.08
N ALA A 355 6.74 -23.78 -12.48
CA ALA A 355 6.25 -24.95 -11.76
C ALA A 355 5.73 -24.65 -10.34
N ALA A 356 6.05 -23.49 -9.77
CA ALA A 356 5.66 -23.09 -8.41
C ALA A 356 4.36 -22.25 -8.35
N TYR A 357 3.77 -21.97 -9.50
CA TYR A 357 2.49 -21.27 -9.67
C TYR A 357 1.46 -22.16 -10.38
#